data_ad905c81225e306f6b92e07f72498228
#
_entry.id   ad905c81225e306f6b92e07f72498228
#
_cell.length_a   1.000
_cell.length_b   1.000
_cell.length_c   1.000
_cell.angle_alpha   90.00
_cell.angle_beta   90.00
_cell.angle_gamma   90.00
#
_symmetry.space_group_name_H-M   'P 1'
#
loop_
_entity.id
_entity.type
_entity.pdbx_description
1 polymer ?
#
loop_
_entity_poly.entity_id
_entity_poly.type
_entity_poly.pdbx_seq_one_letter_code
_entity_poly.pdbx_strand_id
1 'polypeptide(L)'
;MTPATLYGLCSAVLVGAGLYGALVNPQPLRKILALNLLGSGTFLLFGVIARRGAAAGLGGDPVPQAMVITGIVVAFSATALAVALLLRVYQETGRTTLEQPAPKDVV
;
A
#
# COMPACT_ATOMS: atom_id res chain seq x y z
N MET A 1 -21.93 -5.21 -16.30
CA MET A 1 -20.83 -5.31 -15.32
C MET A 1 -21.40 -5.39 -13.93
N THR A 2 -21.01 -6.39 -13.19
CA THR A 2 -21.43 -6.47 -11.82
C THR A 2 -20.60 -5.51 -10.95
N PRO A 3 -21.12 -5.04 -9.80
CA PRO A 3 -20.31 -4.22 -8.90
C PRO A 3 -19.01 -4.90 -8.46
N ALA A 4 -19.04 -6.23 -8.27
CA ALA A 4 -17.82 -6.97 -7.89
C ALA A 4 -16.75 -6.89 -8.97
N THR A 5 -17.14 -6.97 -10.25
CA THR A 5 -16.21 -6.83 -11.36
C THR A 5 -15.60 -5.44 -11.40
N LEU A 6 -16.42 -4.41 -11.16
CA LEU A 6 -15.95 -3.04 -11.13
C LEU A 6 -14.92 -2.83 -10.02
N TYR A 7 -15.21 -3.30 -8.82
CA TYR A 7 -14.28 -3.20 -7.71
C TYR A 7 -13.00 -3.99 -7.95
N GLY A 8 -13.11 -5.14 -8.59
CA GLY A 8 -11.95 -5.94 -8.96
C GLY A 8 -11.03 -5.21 -9.93
N LEU A 9 -11.61 -4.54 -10.92
CA LEU A 9 -10.83 -3.73 -11.86
C LEU A 9 -10.18 -2.55 -11.16
N CYS A 10 -10.91 -1.88 -10.25
CA CYS A 10 -10.34 -0.79 -9.46
C CYS A 10 -9.17 -1.27 -8.61
N SER A 11 -9.29 -2.43 -7.99
CA SER A 11 -8.20 -2.97 -7.17
C SER A 11 -6.97 -3.27 -8.01
N ALA A 12 -7.15 -3.80 -9.21
CA ALA A 12 -6.03 -4.07 -10.11
C ALA A 12 -5.31 -2.77 -10.50
N VAL A 13 -6.06 -1.71 -10.78
CA VAL A 13 -5.48 -0.41 -11.11
C VAL A 13 -4.72 0.15 -9.91
N LEU A 14 -5.29 0.05 -8.72
CA LEU A 14 -4.64 0.56 -7.51
C LEU A 14 -3.35 -0.20 -7.22
N VAL A 15 -3.35 -1.52 -7.38
CA VAL A 15 -2.14 -2.32 -7.17
C VAL A 15 -1.07 -1.94 -8.19
N GLY A 16 -1.45 -1.81 -9.45
CA GLY A 16 -0.52 -1.42 -10.50
C GLY A 16 0.07 -0.03 -10.28
N ALA A 17 -0.78 0.93 -9.93
CA ALA A 17 -0.35 2.31 -9.67
C ALA A 17 0.56 2.36 -8.45
N GLY A 18 0.21 1.64 -7.39
CA GLY A 18 1.01 1.59 -6.18
C GLY A 18 2.38 0.98 -6.41
N LEU A 19 2.43 -0.12 -7.15
CA LEU A 19 3.68 -0.78 -7.49
C LEU A 19 4.57 0.13 -8.34
N TYR A 20 3.97 0.77 -9.34
CA TYR A 20 4.70 1.71 -10.18
C TYR A 20 5.29 2.85 -9.35
N GLY A 21 4.48 3.46 -8.51
CA GLY A 21 4.94 4.55 -7.65
C GLY A 21 6.04 4.11 -6.70
N ALA A 22 5.93 2.90 -6.14
CA ALA A 22 6.92 2.38 -5.22
C ALA A 22 8.28 2.16 -5.89
N LEU A 23 8.27 1.76 -7.16
CA LEU A 23 9.50 1.48 -7.89
C LEU A 23 10.16 2.74 -8.45
N VAL A 24 9.37 3.74 -8.83
CA VAL A 24 9.88 4.88 -9.60
C VAL A 24 10.34 6.02 -8.70
N ASN A 25 9.63 6.25 -7.60
CA ASN A 25 9.92 7.43 -6.76
C ASN A 25 11.12 7.20 -5.85
N PRO A 26 12.10 8.11 -5.83
CA PRO A 26 13.24 8.00 -4.91
C PRO A 26 12.93 8.54 -3.51
N GLN A 27 11.87 9.34 -3.36
CA GLN A 27 11.54 9.93 -2.07
C GLN A 27 10.84 8.91 -1.17
N PRO A 28 11.32 8.71 0.07
CA PRO A 28 10.73 7.72 0.97
C PRO A 28 9.26 7.96 1.27
N LEU A 29 8.87 9.23 1.43
CA LEU A 29 7.48 9.56 1.72
C LEU A 29 6.56 9.14 0.59
N ARG A 30 6.97 9.39 -0.65
CA ARG A 30 6.20 8.96 -1.81
C ARG A 30 6.14 7.45 -1.93
N LYS A 31 7.22 6.76 -1.58
CA LYS A 31 7.22 5.30 -1.54
C LYS A 31 6.26 4.76 -0.50
N ILE A 32 6.17 5.40 0.66
CA ILE A 32 5.22 5.00 1.70
C ILE A 32 3.78 5.18 1.18
N LEU A 33 3.49 6.30 0.54
CA LEU A 33 2.17 6.54 -0.04
C LEU A 33 1.85 5.52 -1.14
N ALA A 34 2.82 5.21 -2.00
CA ALA A 34 2.65 4.22 -3.05
C ALA A 34 2.42 2.82 -2.47
N LEU A 35 3.14 2.48 -1.42
CA LEU A 35 2.97 1.21 -0.73
C LEU A 35 1.59 1.12 -0.08
N ASN A 36 1.10 2.22 0.50
CA ASN A 36 -0.25 2.27 1.04
C ASN A 36 -1.29 2.09 -0.05
N LEU A 37 -1.08 2.70 -1.21
CA LEU A 37 -1.97 2.52 -2.34
C LEU A 37 -1.99 1.06 -2.81
N LEU A 38 -0.83 0.43 -2.87
CA LEU A 38 -0.70 -0.99 -3.20
C LEU A 38 -1.45 -1.85 -2.19
N GLY A 39 -1.28 -1.57 -0.91
CA GLY A 39 -1.98 -2.29 0.16
C GLY A 39 -3.48 -2.10 0.09
N SER A 40 -3.94 -0.89 -0.19
CA SER A 40 -5.37 -0.61 -0.34
C SER A 40 -5.97 -1.41 -1.49
N GLY A 41 -5.27 -1.48 -2.62
CA GLY A 41 -5.70 -2.29 -3.74
C GLY A 41 -5.78 -3.76 -3.40
N THR A 42 -4.80 -4.27 -2.67
CA THR A 42 -4.78 -5.66 -2.22
C THR A 42 -5.96 -5.94 -1.28
N PHE A 43 -6.23 -5.04 -0.33
CA PHE A 43 -7.35 -5.21 0.60
C PHE A 43 -8.68 -5.18 -0.13
N LEU A 44 -8.82 -4.30 -1.12
CA LEU A 44 -10.02 -4.25 -1.93
C LEU A 44 -10.19 -5.57 -2.71
N LEU A 45 -9.11 -6.14 -3.22
CA LEU A 45 -9.15 -7.42 -3.91
C LEU A 45 -9.64 -8.53 -2.99
N PHE A 46 -9.14 -8.59 -1.76
CA PHE A 46 -9.61 -9.57 -0.77
C PHE A 46 -11.09 -9.36 -0.46
N GLY A 47 -11.53 -8.13 -0.37
CA GLY A 47 -12.95 -7.83 -0.17
C GLY A 47 -13.81 -8.33 -1.31
N VAL A 48 -13.37 -8.18 -2.54
CA VAL A 48 -14.06 -8.68 -3.72
C VAL A 48 -14.13 -10.20 -3.71
N ILE A 49 -13.04 -10.87 -3.36
CA ILE A 49 -13.01 -12.33 -3.27
C ILE A 49 -13.99 -12.82 -2.23
N ALA A 50 -14.05 -12.17 -1.07
CA ALA A 50 -15.00 -12.53 -0.02
C ALA A 50 -16.45 -12.39 -0.51
N ARG A 51 -16.77 -11.34 -1.25
CA ARG A 51 -18.11 -11.09 -1.75
C ARG A 51 -18.50 -12.05 -2.86
N ARG A 52 -17.55 -12.55 -3.64
CA ARG A 52 -17.85 -13.51 -4.69
C ARG A 52 -18.38 -14.81 -4.13
N GLY A 53 -17.88 -15.25 -2.99
CA GLY A 53 -18.42 -16.41 -2.32
C GLY A 53 -19.89 -16.20 -1.93
N ALA A 54 -20.22 -15.01 -1.42
CA ALA A 54 -21.59 -14.68 -1.07
C ALA A 54 -22.49 -14.65 -2.31
N ALA A 55 -21.99 -14.10 -3.42
CA ALA A 55 -22.77 -14.05 -4.67
C ALA A 55 -23.04 -15.45 -5.23
N ALA A 56 -22.15 -16.40 -4.96
CA ALA A 56 -22.34 -17.79 -5.38
C ALA A 56 -23.26 -18.58 -4.46
N GLY A 57 -23.86 -17.94 -3.46
CA GLY A 57 -24.75 -18.61 -2.52
C GLY A 57 -24.06 -19.34 -1.39
N LEU A 58 -22.74 -19.17 -1.27
CA LEU A 58 -21.95 -19.85 -0.23
C LEU A 58 -21.82 -19.00 1.04
N GLY A 59 -22.43 -17.81 1.06
CA GLY A 59 -22.24 -16.86 2.15
C GLY A 59 -20.90 -16.12 2.00
N GLY A 60 -20.75 -15.04 2.74
CA GLY A 60 -19.49 -14.29 2.73
C GLY A 60 -18.39 -15.11 3.41
N ASP A 61 -17.21 -15.09 2.83
CA ASP A 61 -16.07 -15.78 3.43
C ASP A 61 -15.50 -14.89 4.54
N PRO A 62 -15.53 -15.35 5.80
CA PRO A 62 -15.03 -14.54 6.91
C PRO A 62 -13.51 -14.45 6.96
N VAL A 63 -12.79 -15.37 6.34
CA VAL A 63 -11.33 -15.37 6.41
C VAL A 63 -10.72 -14.18 5.64
N PRO A 64 -11.06 -13.93 4.35
CA PRO A 64 -10.58 -12.73 3.68
C PRO A 64 -11.04 -11.44 4.34
N GLN A 65 -12.27 -11.41 4.90
CA GLN A 65 -12.75 -10.23 5.61
C GLN A 65 -11.94 -9.95 6.86
N ALA A 66 -11.62 -10.99 7.63
CA ALA A 66 -10.79 -10.84 8.81
C ALA A 66 -9.37 -10.38 8.43
N MET A 67 -8.84 -10.91 7.34
CA MET A 67 -7.52 -10.48 6.85
C MET A 67 -7.52 -9.01 6.46
N VAL A 68 -8.59 -8.52 5.85
CA VAL A 68 -8.72 -7.10 5.50
C VAL A 68 -8.70 -6.23 6.77
N ILE A 69 -9.49 -6.58 7.77
CA ILE A 69 -9.57 -5.81 9.00
C ILE A 69 -8.22 -5.79 9.71
N THR A 70 -7.59 -6.96 9.85
CA THR A 70 -6.27 -7.07 10.46
C THR A 70 -5.25 -6.29 9.66
N GLY A 71 -5.30 -6.40 8.34
CA GLY A 71 -4.39 -5.70 7.44
C GLY A 71 -4.50 -4.19 7.54
N ILE A 72 -5.71 -3.65 7.71
CA ILE A 72 -5.91 -2.21 7.88
C ILE A 72 -5.21 -1.73 9.15
N VAL A 73 -5.36 -2.45 10.25
CA VAL A 73 -4.72 -2.08 11.51
C VAL A 73 -3.20 -2.15 11.38
N VAL A 74 -2.69 -3.23 10.79
CA VAL A 74 -1.25 -3.40 10.58
C VAL A 74 -0.71 -2.33 9.66
N ALA A 75 -1.43 -2.01 8.58
CA ALA A 75 -1.01 -0.99 7.63
C ALA A 75 -0.92 0.37 8.29
N PHE A 76 -1.89 0.72 9.12
CA PHE A 76 -1.87 1.99 9.85
C PHE A 76 -0.67 2.04 10.79
N SER A 77 -0.43 0.99 11.54
CA SER A 77 0.69 0.92 12.48
C SER A 77 2.04 0.96 11.75
N ALA A 78 2.16 0.20 10.67
CA ALA A 78 3.38 0.16 9.88
C ALA A 78 3.67 1.50 9.23
N THR A 79 2.64 2.19 8.74
CA THR A 79 2.79 3.51 8.14
C THR A 79 3.24 4.52 9.19
N ALA A 80 2.65 4.49 10.38
CA ALA A 80 3.05 5.38 11.46
C ALA A 80 4.51 5.16 11.83
N LEU A 81 4.93 3.91 11.95
CA LEU A 81 6.33 3.58 12.25
C LEU A 81 7.26 4.03 11.13
N ALA A 82 6.87 3.80 9.88
CA ALA A 82 7.67 4.20 8.73
C ALA A 82 7.85 5.72 8.66
N VAL A 83 6.78 6.48 8.92
CA VAL A 83 6.85 7.93 8.93
C VAL A 83 7.74 8.41 10.07
N ALA A 84 7.64 7.80 11.24
CA ALA A 84 8.48 8.15 12.39
C ALA A 84 9.96 7.90 12.09
N LEU A 85 10.28 6.76 11.46
CA LEU A 85 11.64 6.45 11.05
C LEU A 85 12.14 7.41 9.98
N LEU A 86 11.28 7.76 9.04
CA LEU A 86 11.63 8.71 8.00
C LEU A 86 11.95 10.08 8.59
N LEU A 87 11.15 10.53 9.56
CA LEU A 87 11.39 11.78 10.24
C LEU A 87 12.74 11.74 10.96
N ARG A 88 13.06 10.60 11.60
CA ARG A 88 14.34 10.42 12.26
C ARG A 88 15.50 10.52 11.28
N VAL A 89 15.37 9.87 10.12
CA VAL A 89 16.38 9.93 9.06
C VAL A 89 16.55 11.37 8.60
N TYR A 90 15.45 12.10 8.41
CA TYR A 90 15.50 13.50 8.00
C TYR A 90 16.23 14.34 9.03
N GLN A 91 15.95 14.13 10.31
CA GLN A 91 16.59 14.88 11.39
C GLN A 91 18.09 14.64 11.47
N GLU A 92 18.52 13.41 11.17
CA GLU A 92 19.93 13.06 11.25
C GLU A 92 20.72 13.39 9.98
N THR A 93 20.08 13.30 8.82
CA THR A 93 20.76 13.49 7.55
C THR A 93 20.39 14.76 6.82
N GLY A 94 19.23 15.35 7.17
CA GLY A 94 18.69 16.50 6.46
C GLY A 94 18.20 16.21 5.06
N ARG A 95 18.00 14.92 4.74
CA ARG A 95 17.58 14.50 3.40
C ARG A 95 16.22 13.84 3.43
N THR A 96 15.47 14.07 2.35
CA THR A 96 14.16 13.44 2.17
C THR A 96 14.16 12.44 1.02
N THR A 97 15.31 12.15 0.43
CA THR A 97 15.41 11.23 -0.70
C THR A 97 16.33 10.06 -0.36
N LEU A 98 16.02 8.90 -0.90
CA LEU A 98 16.84 7.70 -0.76
C LEU A 98 18.01 7.69 -1.75
N GLU A 99 18.00 8.56 -2.76
CA GLU A 99 19.11 8.66 -3.67
C GLU A 99 20.34 9.19 -2.93
N GLN A 100 21.46 8.52 -3.11
CA GLN A 100 22.70 9.05 -2.61
C GLN A 100 23.07 10.28 -3.42
N PRO A 101 23.29 11.42 -2.77
CA PRO A 101 23.75 12.58 -3.49
C PRO A 101 25.15 12.33 -4.05
N ALA A 102 25.52 13.08 -5.08
CA ALA A 102 26.89 13.11 -5.51
C ALA A 102 27.78 13.38 -4.29
N PRO A 103 28.89 12.68 -4.13
CA PRO A 103 29.73 12.83 -2.94
C PRO A 103 30.34 14.22 -2.92
N LYS A 104 29.68 15.11 -2.19
CA LYS A 104 30.19 16.48 -2.02
C LYS A 104 31.47 16.51 -1.24
N ASP A 105 31.70 15.47 -0.47
CA ASP A 105 32.85 15.36 0.43
C ASP A 105 34.10 14.90 -0.31
N VAL A 106 33.97 14.60 -1.58
CA VAL A 106 35.10 14.19 -2.41
C VAL A 106 35.92 15.41 -2.88
N VAL A 107 35.43 16.56 -2.62
CA VAL A 107 36.13 17.80 -2.96
C VAL A 107 37.30 18.05 -2.02
#